data_68e5df633218296fb8bb62feb74ad08a
#
_entry.id   68e5df633218296fb8bb62feb74ad08a
#
_cell.length_a   1.000
_cell.length_b   1.000
_cell.length_c   1.000
_cell.angle_alpha   90.00
_cell.angle_beta   90.00
_cell.angle_gamma   90.00
#
_symmetry.space_group_name_H-M   'P 1'
#
loop_
_entity.id
_entity.type
_entity.pdbx_description
1 polymer ?
#
loop_
_entity_poly.entity_id
_entity_poly.type
_entity_poly.pdbx_seq_one_letter_code
_entity_poly.pdbx_strand_id
1 'polypeptide(L)'
;MHFTSDVKEALNHKYSDIADEMIKDGKDIVSLCVGEPDMKVPTYVIDGIYKAMLEGKTHYSNSQGIKELRDAIAQDVNNIYGCEYIGDEVMIAPGVKPASYFALSCLLEPKDEVVIISPYYLSYPSNIALAEPETVIKVVDLNDDLSLNIEKLDEAVNDKTKCILVNSPNNPAGSMFSKNEVESICKIALKHPNTYIISDEVYDRLVYKGEVHHSFLSEKNIKERLVLVNGYSKSHAMTGFRLGYSLANKKLVKKMALFAQQTITNTSTPLQYGALEIYKHPWDHIEPYCESLEERMTYFHNEINKHPYFKGRLPRCSFYYWVNIEASGKKSVEICDELLDKVGVVATPGVTFGEKWDNYIRFSIASSMDVLKKAIDRIEKFR
;
A
#
# COMPACT_ATOMS: atom_id res chain seq x y z
N MET A 1 -10.72 -9.09 -30.46
CA MET A 1 -10.71 -9.22 -29.01
C MET A 1 -9.83 -8.08 -28.52
N HIS A 2 -10.40 -7.04 -27.88
CA HIS A 2 -9.62 -5.93 -27.33
C HIS A 2 -9.22 -6.31 -25.91
N PHE A 3 -7.93 -6.57 -25.69
CA PHE A 3 -7.36 -6.60 -24.34
C PHE A 3 -7.11 -5.16 -23.91
N THR A 4 -7.25 -4.86 -22.63
CA THR A 4 -6.88 -3.55 -22.08
C THR A 4 -5.37 -3.38 -22.23
N SER A 5 -4.94 -2.69 -23.30
CA SER A 5 -3.52 -2.50 -23.66
C SER A 5 -2.69 -1.78 -22.61
N ASP A 6 -3.39 -1.07 -21.70
CA ASP A 6 -2.74 -0.23 -20.67
C ASP A 6 -2.49 -0.98 -19.35
N VAL A 7 -2.97 -2.23 -19.23
CA VAL A 7 -2.65 -3.11 -18.10
C VAL A 7 -1.34 -3.82 -18.38
N LYS A 8 -0.27 -3.35 -17.74
CA LYS A 8 1.08 -3.92 -17.87
C LYS A 8 1.34 -4.90 -16.72
N GLU A 9 2.14 -5.94 -17.02
CA GLU A 9 2.67 -6.81 -15.98
C GLU A 9 3.51 -5.99 -14.98
N ALA A 10 3.27 -6.22 -13.70
CA ALA A 10 4.01 -5.54 -12.66
C ALA A 10 5.42 -6.15 -12.52
N LEU A 11 6.47 -5.35 -12.75
CA LEU A 11 7.86 -5.81 -12.73
C LEU A 11 8.24 -6.56 -11.45
N ASN A 12 7.69 -6.18 -10.29
CA ASN A 12 7.96 -6.90 -9.05
C ASN A 12 7.47 -8.36 -9.09
N HIS A 13 6.35 -8.67 -9.75
CA HIS A 13 5.89 -10.05 -9.96
C HIS A 13 6.82 -10.77 -10.92
N LYS A 14 7.19 -10.14 -12.04
CA LYS A 14 8.16 -10.70 -12.97
C LYS A 14 9.48 -11.10 -12.27
N TYR A 15 10.05 -10.22 -11.44
CA TYR A 15 11.27 -10.54 -10.69
C TYR A 15 11.05 -11.63 -9.64
N SER A 16 9.88 -11.68 -9.00
CA SER A 16 9.53 -12.77 -8.09
C SER A 16 9.45 -14.11 -8.82
N ASP A 17 8.75 -14.15 -9.96
CA ASP A 17 8.57 -15.38 -10.75
C ASP A 17 9.92 -15.91 -11.28
N ILE A 18 10.80 -15.02 -11.77
CA ILE A 18 12.16 -15.38 -12.19
C ILE A 18 12.95 -15.94 -11.00
N ALA A 19 12.88 -15.32 -9.83
CA ALA A 19 13.56 -15.79 -8.63
C ALA A 19 13.05 -17.19 -8.21
N ASP A 20 11.74 -17.41 -8.25
CA ASP A 20 11.12 -18.68 -7.90
C ASP A 20 11.53 -19.81 -8.87
N GLU A 21 11.64 -19.52 -10.17
CA GLU A 21 12.17 -20.45 -11.17
C GLU A 21 13.65 -20.78 -10.90
N MET A 22 14.47 -19.77 -10.64
CA MET A 22 15.90 -19.96 -10.33
C MET A 22 16.09 -20.80 -9.06
N ILE A 23 15.25 -20.60 -8.03
CA ILE A 23 15.28 -21.40 -6.80
C ILE A 23 14.88 -22.86 -7.09
N LYS A 24 13.85 -23.09 -7.92
CA LYS A 24 13.46 -24.45 -8.35
C LYS A 24 14.59 -25.17 -9.10
N ASP A 25 15.38 -24.42 -9.86
CA ASP A 25 16.57 -24.91 -10.56
C ASP A 25 17.79 -25.11 -9.64
N GLY A 26 17.62 -24.96 -8.33
CA GLY A 26 18.66 -25.18 -7.32
C GLY A 26 19.63 -24.02 -7.14
N LYS A 27 19.34 -22.84 -7.69
CA LYS A 27 20.15 -21.65 -7.44
C LYS A 27 19.85 -21.07 -6.07
N ASP A 28 20.91 -20.59 -5.41
CA ASP A 28 20.81 -19.94 -4.10
C ASP A 28 20.49 -18.45 -4.29
N ILE A 29 19.20 -18.10 -4.23
CA ILE A 29 18.69 -16.75 -4.44
C ILE A 29 18.18 -16.16 -3.11
N VAL A 30 18.42 -14.88 -2.89
CA VAL A 30 17.86 -14.09 -1.78
C VAL A 30 16.89 -13.05 -2.36
N SER A 31 15.59 -13.27 -2.18
CA SER A 31 14.58 -12.35 -2.68
C SER A 31 14.20 -11.30 -1.61
N LEU A 32 14.43 -10.03 -1.93
CA LEU A 32 14.01 -8.86 -1.17
C LEU A 32 13.02 -7.98 -1.98
N CYS A 33 12.32 -8.56 -2.96
CA CYS A 33 11.37 -7.81 -3.79
C CYS A 33 9.91 -7.92 -3.30
N VAL A 34 9.55 -8.99 -2.58
CA VAL A 34 8.18 -9.23 -2.15
C VAL A 34 7.86 -8.41 -0.90
N GLY A 35 6.73 -7.72 -0.95
CA GLY A 35 6.27 -6.86 0.14
C GLY A 35 5.26 -7.57 1.05
N GLU A 36 5.68 -8.59 1.79
CA GLU A 36 4.85 -9.33 2.74
C GLU A 36 5.48 -9.32 4.13
N PRO A 37 4.69 -9.12 5.21
CA PRO A 37 5.18 -9.29 6.58
C PRO A 37 5.62 -10.73 6.81
N ASP A 38 6.73 -10.93 7.50
CA ASP A 38 7.28 -12.25 7.86
C ASP A 38 6.75 -12.79 9.21
N MET A 39 5.92 -12.02 9.91
CA MET A 39 5.22 -12.48 11.11
C MET A 39 4.07 -13.44 10.74
N LYS A 40 3.64 -14.24 11.70
CA LYS A 40 2.47 -15.12 11.55
C LYS A 40 1.18 -14.36 11.80
N VAL A 41 0.11 -14.80 11.12
CA VAL A 41 -1.25 -14.34 11.45
C VAL A 41 -1.56 -14.70 12.91
N PRO A 42 -2.11 -13.76 13.71
CA PRO A 42 -2.50 -14.07 15.08
C PRO A 42 -3.50 -15.22 15.17
N THR A 43 -3.29 -16.13 16.13
CA THR A 43 -4.10 -17.36 16.24
C THR A 43 -5.58 -17.07 16.46
N TYR A 44 -5.92 -16.03 17.21
CA TYR A 44 -7.33 -15.64 17.44
C TYR A 44 -8.08 -15.31 16.15
N VAL A 45 -7.39 -14.81 15.10
CA VAL A 45 -7.99 -14.59 13.76
C VAL A 45 -8.31 -15.93 13.11
N ILE A 46 -7.35 -16.86 13.13
CA ILE A 46 -7.51 -18.21 12.55
C ILE A 46 -8.63 -18.96 13.27
N ASP A 47 -8.65 -18.93 14.59
CA ASP A 47 -9.68 -19.55 15.43
C ASP A 47 -11.06 -18.95 15.15
N GLY A 48 -11.14 -17.63 14.97
CA GLY A 48 -12.37 -16.93 14.60
C GLY A 48 -12.91 -17.38 13.23
N ILE A 49 -12.03 -17.53 12.23
CA ILE A 49 -12.40 -18.07 10.91
C ILE A 49 -12.92 -19.50 11.03
N TYR A 50 -12.17 -20.36 11.72
CA TYR A 50 -12.52 -21.75 11.92
C TYR A 50 -13.87 -21.91 12.63
N LYS A 51 -14.07 -21.16 13.71
CA LYS A 51 -15.34 -21.11 14.44
C LYS A 51 -16.50 -20.67 13.55
N ALA A 52 -16.32 -19.60 12.78
CA ALA A 52 -17.34 -19.11 11.86
C ALA A 52 -17.74 -20.17 10.82
N MET A 53 -16.77 -20.94 10.29
CA MET A 53 -17.06 -22.03 9.37
C MET A 53 -17.86 -23.15 10.05
N LEU A 54 -17.51 -23.55 11.27
CA LEU A 54 -18.26 -24.56 12.03
C LEU A 54 -19.68 -24.12 12.37
N GLU A 55 -19.89 -22.82 12.61
CA GLU A 55 -21.20 -22.22 12.87
C GLU A 55 -22.04 -22.01 11.59
N GLY A 56 -21.57 -22.45 10.43
CA GLY A 56 -22.28 -22.32 9.17
C GLY A 56 -22.29 -20.90 8.58
N LYS A 57 -21.36 -20.02 8.99
CA LYS A 57 -21.17 -18.68 8.40
C LYS A 57 -20.49 -18.76 7.01
N THR A 58 -20.94 -19.68 6.17
CA THR A 58 -20.35 -20.01 4.85
C THR A 58 -21.22 -19.52 3.68
N HIS A 59 -22.35 -18.89 3.96
CA HIS A 59 -23.28 -18.37 2.97
C HIS A 59 -22.97 -16.92 2.59
N TYR A 60 -23.65 -16.44 1.56
CA TYR A 60 -23.55 -15.03 1.15
C TYR A 60 -23.87 -14.09 2.30
N SER A 61 -23.08 -13.04 2.43
CA SER A 61 -23.33 -11.92 3.33
C SER A 61 -23.72 -10.67 2.54
N ASN A 62 -24.01 -9.60 3.23
CA ASN A 62 -24.23 -8.31 2.58
C ASN A 62 -23.03 -7.90 1.73
N SER A 63 -23.26 -7.39 0.52
CA SER A 63 -22.21 -6.96 -0.40
C SER A 63 -21.30 -5.86 0.17
N GLN A 64 -21.83 -5.04 1.07
CA GLN A 64 -21.06 -4.05 1.83
C GLN A 64 -20.17 -4.69 2.91
N GLY A 65 -20.42 -5.94 3.29
CA GLY A 65 -19.79 -6.67 4.40
C GLY A 65 -20.71 -6.82 5.61
N ILE A 66 -20.34 -7.69 6.55
CA ILE A 66 -21.13 -7.94 7.77
C ILE A 66 -21.18 -6.67 8.64
N LYS A 67 -22.34 -6.42 9.22
CA LYS A 67 -22.59 -5.18 10.00
C LYS A 67 -21.64 -5.06 11.19
N GLU A 68 -21.43 -6.15 11.89
CA GLU A 68 -20.60 -6.22 13.08
C GLU A 68 -19.14 -5.79 12.81
N LEU A 69 -18.57 -6.23 11.69
CA LEU A 69 -17.21 -5.84 11.31
C LEU A 69 -17.16 -4.37 10.90
N ARG A 70 -18.14 -3.90 10.14
CA ARG A 70 -18.22 -2.50 9.70
C ARG A 70 -18.34 -1.54 10.90
N ASP A 71 -19.18 -1.88 11.88
CA ASP A 71 -19.33 -1.09 13.10
C ASP A 71 -18.04 -1.09 13.94
N ALA A 72 -17.35 -2.24 14.04
CA ALA A 72 -16.09 -2.35 14.77
C ALA A 72 -14.98 -1.51 14.12
N ILE A 73 -14.87 -1.52 12.78
CA ILE A 73 -13.93 -0.67 12.04
C ILE A 73 -14.23 0.81 12.30
N ALA A 74 -15.50 1.22 12.17
CA ALA A 74 -15.89 2.61 12.39
C ALA A 74 -15.54 3.07 13.81
N GLN A 75 -15.81 2.25 14.82
CA GLN A 75 -15.47 2.53 16.21
C GLN A 75 -13.96 2.65 16.43
N ASP A 76 -13.15 1.76 15.86
CA ASP A 76 -11.69 1.76 16.00
C ASP A 76 -11.08 3.04 15.42
N VAL A 77 -11.42 3.39 14.17
CA VAL A 77 -10.90 4.61 13.55
C VAL A 77 -11.36 5.89 14.27
N ASN A 78 -12.58 5.91 14.79
CA ASN A 78 -13.07 7.03 15.57
C ASN A 78 -12.28 7.22 16.88
N ASN A 79 -11.95 6.11 17.54
CA ASN A 79 -11.16 6.14 18.78
C ASN A 79 -9.73 6.62 18.54
N ILE A 80 -9.12 6.24 17.41
CA ILE A 80 -7.71 6.55 17.10
C ILE A 80 -7.57 7.97 16.55
N TYR A 81 -8.41 8.35 15.59
CA TYR A 81 -8.24 9.58 14.81
C TYR A 81 -9.19 10.71 15.23
N GLY A 82 -10.07 10.47 16.19
CA GLY A 82 -11.05 11.49 16.65
C GLY A 82 -12.05 11.91 15.57
N CYS A 83 -12.32 11.00 14.63
CA CYS A 83 -13.30 11.20 13.56
C CYS A 83 -14.69 10.65 13.96
N GLU A 84 -15.67 10.80 13.06
CA GLU A 84 -17.06 10.40 13.31
C GLU A 84 -17.59 9.61 12.10
N TYR A 85 -17.20 8.34 11.99
CA TYR A 85 -17.71 7.40 10.99
C TYR A 85 -18.69 6.42 11.62
N ILE A 86 -19.60 5.88 10.83
CA ILE A 86 -20.55 4.83 11.21
C ILE A 86 -20.40 3.64 10.28
N GLY A 87 -20.89 2.46 10.68
CA GLY A 87 -20.77 1.24 9.88
C GLY A 87 -21.36 1.34 8.46
N ASP A 88 -22.31 2.25 8.23
CA ASP A 88 -22.85 2.50 6.88
C ASP A 88 -21.88 3.27 5.96
N GLU A 89 -20.83 3.84 6.51
CA GLU A 89 -19.74 4.53 5.80
C GLU A 89 -18.51 3.64 5.61
N VAL A 90 -18.61 2.34 5.95
CA VAL A 90 -17.56 1.33 5.79
C VAL A 90 -17.95 0.31 4.72
N MET A 91 -17.03 -0.03 3.82
CA MET A 91 -17.17 -1.08 2.80
C MET A 91 -16.09 -2.12 2.97
N ILE A 92 -16.45 -3.38 3.12
CA ILE A 92 -15.50 -4.50 3.15
C ILE A 92 -15.21 -4.98 1.73
N ALA A 93 -13.93 -5.17 1.42
CA ALA A 93 -13.46 -5.54 0.10
C ALA A 93 -12.45 -6.71 0.17
N PRO A 94 -12.24 -7.45 -0.94
CA PRO A 94 -11.26 -8.54 -0.98
C PRO A 94 -9.82 -8.03 -1.08
N GLY A 95 -9.44 -7.16 -0.15
CA GLY A 95 -8.14 -6.49 -0.04
C GLY A 95 -8.17 -5.01 -0.39
N VAL A 96 -7.10 -4.29 -0.06
CA VAL A 96 -6.98 -2.83 -0.24
C VAL A 96 -7.00 -2.43 -1.73
N LYS A 97 -6.33 -3.21 -2.61
CA LYS A 97 -6.32 -2.95 -4.05
C LYS A 97 -7.73 -2.98 -4.68
N PRO A 98 -8.58 -4.01 -4.44
CA PRO A 98 -9.99 -3.97 -4.84
C PRO A 98 -10.80 -2.86 -4.18
N ALA A 99 -10.53 -2.50 -2.92
CA ALA A 99 -11.21 -1.38 -2.26
C ALA A 99 -10.97 -0.05 -3.00
N SER A 100 -9.72 0.22 -3.38
CA SER A 100 -9.35 1.38 -4.21
C SER A 100 -9.98 1.30 -5.60
N TYR A 101 -9.97 0.13 -6.24
CA TYR A 101 -10.57 -0.09 -7.55
C TYR A 101 -12.09 0.18 -7.54
N PHE A 102 -12.81 -0.29 -6.52
CA PHE A 102 -14.24 -0.03 -6.39
C PHE A 102 -14.54 1.47 -6.24
N ALA A 103 -13.71 2.18 -5.47
CA ALA A 103 -13.86 3.63 -5.32
C ALA A 103 -13.64 4.35 -6.66
N LEU A 104 -12.55 4.03 -7.37
CA LEU A 104 -12.24 4.60 -8.68
C LEU A 104 -13.37 4.31 -9.69
N SER A 105 -13.82 3.05 -9.79
CA SER A 105 -14.91 2.66 -10.72
C SER A 105 -16.25 3.34 -10.42
N CYS A 106 -16.47 3.78 -9.17
CA CYS A 106 -17.69 4.50 -8.79
C CYS A 106 -17.58 6.03 -8.92
N LEU A 107 -16.37 6.57 -8.99
CA LEU A 107 -16.10 7.99 -9.06
C LEU A 107 -15.78 8.50 -10.46
N LEU A 108 -14.99 7.73 -11.23
CA LEU A 108 -14.44 8.19 -12.50
C LEU A 108 -15.49 8.16 -13.61
N GLU A 109 -15.42 9.18 -14.45
CA GLU A 109 -16.14 9.32 -15.72
C GLU A 109 -15.10 9.53 -16.84
N PRO A 110 -15.48 9.29 -18.14
CA PRO A 110 -14.57 9.50 -19.26
C PRO A 110 -13.96 10.91 -19.26
N LYS A 111 -12.63 10.98 -19.45
CA LYS A 111 -11.84 12.23 -19.49
C LYS A 111 -11.67 12.93 -18.15
N ASP A 112 -12.08 12.34 -17.05
CA ASP A 112 -11.68 12.81 -15.72
C ASP A 112 -10.15 12.74 -15.56
N GLU A 113 -9.61 13.59 -14.68
CA GLU A 113 -8.20 13.58 -14.33
C GLU A 113 -8.00 12.97 -12.94
N VAL A 114 -6.97 12.13 -12.81
CA VAL A 114 -6.50 11.61 -11.52
C VAL A 114 -5.06 12.05 -11.31
N VAL A 115 -4.82 12.74 -10.21
CA VAL A 115 -3.47 13.10 -9.77
C VAL A 115 -2.95 12.00 -8.84
N ILE A 116 -1.79 11.42 -9.18
CA ILE A 116 -1.06 10.45 -8.33
C ILE A 116 0.26 11.04 -7.87
N ILE A 117 0.61 10.81 -6.60
CA ILE A 117 1.88 11.30 -6.04
C ILE A 117 2.93 10.18 -6.17
N SER A 118 4.05 10.51 -6.82
CA SER A 118 5.15 9.59 -7.12
C SER A 118 6.34 9.83 -6.16
N PRO A 119 6.98 8.77 -5.61
CA PRO A 119 6.83 7.37 -6.00
C PRO A 119 5.52 6.78 -5.49
N TYR A 120 4.77 6.13 -6.38
CA TYR A 120 3.46 5.57 -6.12
C TYR A 120 3.47 4.04 -6.05
N TYR A 121 2.46 3.44 -5.42
CA TYR A 121 2.27 2.00 -5.51
C TYR A 121 2.00 1.59 -6.96
N LEU A 122 2.81 0.68 -7.47
CA LEU A 122 2.90 0.30 -8.89
C LEU A 122 1.58 -0.09 -9.56
N SER A 123 0.55 -0.47 -8.79
CA SER A 123 -0.75 -0.87 -9.36
C SER A 123 -1.71 0.29 -9.60
N TYR A 124 -1.41 1.52 -9.14
CA TYR A 124 -2.35 2.64 -9.29
C TYR A 124 -2.65 2.99 -10.74
N PRO A 125 -1.66 3.13 -11.65
CA PRO A 125 -1.97 3.43 -13.05
C PRO A 125 -2.88 2.37 -13.69
N SER A 126 -2.60 1.08 -13.44
CA SER A 126 -3.42 -0.01 -13.96
C SER A 126 -4.82 -0.03 -13.33
N ASN A 127 -4.96 0.24 -12.03
CA ASN A 127 -6.27 0.32 -11.38
C ASN A 127 -7.13 1.46 -11.94
N ILE A 128 -6.51 2.61 -12.23
CA ILE A 128 -7.20 3.76 -12.85
C ILE A 128 -7.64 3.39 -14.26
N ALA A 129 -6.74 2.86 -15.09
CA ALA A 129 -7.05 2.45 -16.46
C ALA A 129 -8.12 1.36 -16.56
N LEU A 130 -8.16 0.43 -15.59
CA LEU A 130 -9.21 -0.59 -15.49
C LEU A 130 -10.55 -0.02 -15.03
N ALA A 131 -10.53 1.02 -14.19
CA ALA A 131 -11.74 1.66 -13.70
C ALA A 131 -12.39 2.52 -14.78
N GLU A 132 -11.60 3.35 -15.47
CA GLU A 132 -12.04 4.17 -16.60
C GLU A 132 -10.86 4.40 -17.57
N PRO A 133 -10.88 3.76 -18.76
CA PRO A 133 -9.77 3.80 -19.71
C PRO A 133 -9.45 5.18 -20.32
N GLU A 134 -10.42 6.10 -20.35
CA GLU A 134 -10.21 7.45 -20.89
C GLU A 134 -9.71 8.45 -19.83
N THR A 135 -9.44 7.98 -18.61
CA THR A 135 -8.92 8.85 -17.53
C THR A 135 -7.52 9.35 -17.85
N VAL A 136 -7.30 10.63 -17.59
CA VAL A 136 -5.96 11.25 -17.72
C VAL A 136 -5.23 11.17 -16.38
N ILE A 137 -4.12 10.45 -16.36
CA ILE A 137 -3.27 10.36 -15.16
C ILE A 137 -2.24 11.49 -15.17
N LYS A 138 -2.22 12.30 -14.13
CA LYS A 138 -1.19 13.29 -13.84
C LYS A 138 -0.31 12.82 -12.70
N VAL A 139 0.99 12.90 -12.89
CA VAL A 139 1.98 12.49 -11.89
C VAL A 139 2.60 13.73 -11.25
N VAL A 140 2.57 13.79 -9.94
CA VAL A 140 3.29 14.78 -9.14
C VAL A 140 4.38 14.09 -8.34
N ASP A 141 5.62 14.36 -8.69
CA ASP A 141 6.75 13.74 -8.00
C ASP A 141 7.02 14.44 -6.67
N LEU A 142 7.32 13.64 -5.64
CA LEU A 142 7.93 14.15 -4.42
C LEU A 142 9.28 14.81 -4.71
N ASN A 143 9.70 15.70 -3.81
CA ASN A 143 11.05 16.24 -3.81
C ASN A 143 12.09 15.14 -3.55
N ASP A 144 13.36 15.41 -3.78
CA ASP A 144 14.43 14.43 -3.58
C ASP A 144 14.62 14.03 -2.12
N ASP A 145 14.13 14.84 -1.18
CA ASP A 145 14.06 14.50 0.25
C ASP A 145 12.81 13.72 0.65
N LEU A 146 11.97 13.36 -0.32
CA LEU A 146 10.69 12.67 -0.18
C LEU A 146 9.60 13.52 0.50
N SER A 147 9.77 14.83 0.62
CA SER A 147 8.72 15.76 1.00
C SER A 147 7.76 16.03 -0.18
N LEU A 148 6.52 16.41 0.13
CA LEU A 148 5.53 16.79 -0.88
C LEU A 148 5.92 18.10 -1.57
N ASN A 149 5.89 18.11 -2.91
CA ASN A 149 5.95 19.34 -3.66
C ASN A 149 4.55 19.96 -3.75
N ILE A 150 4.23 20.81 -2.76
CA ILE A 150 2.89 21.40 -2.61
C ILE A 150 2.54 22.31 -3.81
N GLU A 151 3.49 23.06 -4.32
CA GLU A 151 3.29 23.96 -5.46
C GLU A 151 2.93 23.18 -6.73
N LYS A 152 3.70 22.13 -7.05
CA LYS A 152 3.41 21.26 -8.19
C LYS A 152 2.08 20.53 -8.03
N LEU A 153 1.70 20.16 -6.80
CA LEU A 153 0.41 19.54 -6.56
C LEU A 153 -0.73 20.55 -6.83
N ASP A 154 -0.59 21.78 -6.35
CA ASP A 154 -1.59 22.84 -6.56
C ASP A 154 -1.75 23.18 -8.06
N GLU A 155 -0.65 23.21 -8.82
CA GLU A 155 -0.65 23.42 -10.27
C GLU A 155 -1.30 22.26 -11.05
N ALA A 156 -1.13 21.01 -10.57
CA ALA A 156 -1.64 19.82 -11.25
C ALA A 156 -3.15 19.64 -11.07
N VAL A 157 -3.69 20.07 -9.92
CA VAL A 157 -5.11 19.92 -9.57
C VAL A 157 -5.93 21.05 -10.17
N ASN A 158 -7.04 20.70 -10.82
CA ASN A 158 -7.98 21.64 -11.43
C ASN A 158 -9.41 21.10 -11.40
N ASP A 159 -10.37 21.81 -12.01
CA ASP A 159 -11.79 21.44 -11.97
C ASP A 159 -12.15 20.13 -12.70
N LYS A 160 -11.23 19.57 -13.52
CA LYS A 160 -11.36 18.24 -14.14
C LYS A 160 -10.77 17.15 -13.25
N THR A 161 -10.02 17.52 -12.21
CA THR A 161 -9.41 16.54 -11.30
C THR A 161 -10.48 15.90 -10.43
N LYS A 162 -10.74 14.63 -10.67
CA LYS A 162 -11.71 13.84 -9.91
C LYS A 162 -11.13 13.28 -8.62
N CYS A 163 -9.86 12.85 -8.67
CA CYS A 163 -9.21 12.25 -7.50
C CYS A 163 -7.77 12.71 -7.37
N ILE A 164 -7.33 12.91 -6.12
CA ILE A 164 -5.92 12.87 -5.71
C ILE A 164 -5.71 11.54 -5.00
N LEU A 165 -4.87 10.66 -5.55
CA LEU A 165 -4.57 9.36 -4.98
C LEU A 165 -3.23 9.40 -4.25
N VAL A 166 -3.25 9.10 -2.97
CA VAL A 166 -2.08 9.17 -2.08
C VAL A 166 -1.86 7.84 -1.36
N ASN A 167 -0.60 7.55 -1.00
CA ASN A 167 -0.23 6.43 -0.14
C ASN A 167 0.71 6.93 0.95
N SER A 168 0.22 6.96 2.18
CA SER A 168 1.00 7.37 3.36
C SER A 168 0.49 6.63 4.59
N PRO A 169 1.35 5.84 5.27
CA PRO A 169 2.77 5.58 5.01
C PRO A 169 3.03 4.91 3.66
N ASN A 170 4.18 5.20 3.03
CA ASN A 170 4.40 4.98 1.60
C ASN A 170 5.11 3.66 1.28
N ASN A 171 4.66 3.03 0.20
CA ASN A 171 5.39 2.07 -0.60
C ASN A 171 5.70 2.73 -1.95
N PRO A 172 6.97 2.92 -2.37
CA PRO A 172 8.17 2.15 -1.97
C PRO A 172 9.10 2.81 -0.95
N ALA A 173 8.91 4.09 -0.63
CA ALA A 173 9.97 4.91 -0.05
C ALA A 173 10.07 4.84 1.49
N GLY A 174 9.08 4.25 2.18
CA GLY A 174 9.04 4.25 3.65
C GLY A 174 8.93 5.67 4.24
N SER A 175 8.38 6.61 3.46
CA SER A 175 8.10 7.98 3.89
C SER A 175 6.66 8.12 4.38
N MET A 176 6.39 9.19 5.11
CA MET A 176 5.03 9.57 5.55
C MET A 176 4.84 11.07 5.36
N PHE A 177 3.64 11.46 5.01
CA PHE A 177 3.28 12.87 5.02
C PHE A 177 3.22 13.40 6.45
N SER A 178 3.79 14.58 6.63
CA SER A 178 3.62 15.39 7.84
C SER A 178 2.19 15.92 7.94
N LYS A 179 1.80 16.38 9.13
CA LYS A 179 0.50 17.03 9.33
C LYS A 179 0.27 18.18 8.34
N ASN A 180 1.29 19.02 8.13
CA ASN A 180 1.19 20.16 7.21
C ASN A 180 0.97 19.73 5.76
N GLU A 181 1.57 18.61 5.33
CA GLU A 181 1.39 18.07 3.99
C GLU A 181 -0.03 17.50 3.81
N VAL A 182 -0.53 16.75 4.80
CA VAL A 182 -1.92 16.24 4.81
C VAL A 182 -2.91 17.41 4.72
N GLU A 183 -2.76 18.43 5.58
CA GLU A 183 -3.60 19.63 5.55
C GLU A 183 -3.52 20.37 4.20
N SER A 184 -2.33 20.43 3.59
CA SER A 184 -2.12 21.08 2.30
C SER A 184 -2.83 20.33 1.16
N ILE A 185 -2.73 19.01 1.12
CA ILE A 185 -3.47 18.18 0.17
C ILE A 185 -4.97 18.40 0.30
N CYS A 186 -5.48 18.41 1.55
CA CYS A 186 -6.89 18.67 1.81
C CYS A 186 -7.33 20.07 1.35
N LYS A 187 -6.52 21.10 1.64
CA LYS A 187 -6.80 22.49 1.20
C LYS A 187 -6.83 22.60 -0.32
N ILE A 188 -5.91 21.93 -1.03
CA ILE A 188 -5.88 21.91 -2.50
C ILE A 188 -7.13 21.22 -3.05
N ALA A 189 -7.49 20.04 -2.54
CA ALA A 189 -8.70 19.32 -2.96
C ALA A 189 -9.98 20.14 -2.70
N LEU A 190 -10.02 20.91 -1.60
CA LEU A 190 -11.18 21.73 -1.25
C LEU A 190 -11.39 22.94 -2.17
N LYS A 191 -10.37 23.44 -2.88
CA LYS A 191 -10.52 24.48 -3.90
C LYS A 191 -11.38 24.03 -5.08
N HIS A 192 -11.45 22.72 -5.34
CA HIS A 192 -12.13 22.10 -6.47
C HIS A 192 -13.29 21.22 -5.96
N PRO A 193 -14.56 21.60 -6.13
CA PRO A 193 -15.70 21.00 -5.44
C PRO A 193 -15.95 19.52 -5.79
N ASN A 194 -15.45 19.04 -6.93
CA ASN A 194 -15.64 17.67 -7.40
C ASN A 194 -14.45 16.75 -7.09
N THR A 195 -13.37 17.28 -6.51
CA THR A 195 -12.15 16.53 -6.25
C THR A 195 -12.26 15.73 -4.95
N TYR A 196 -12.06 14.42 -5.05
CA TYR A 196 -11.95 13.49 -3.94
C TYR A 196 -10.47 13.25 -3.58
N ILE A 197 -10.22 12.83 -2.34
CA ILE A 197 -8.95 12.24 -1.95
C ILE A 197 -9.18 10.74 -1.75
N ILE A 198 -8.36 9.90 -2.41
CA ILE A 198 -8.27 8.47 -2.10
C ILE A 198 -6.96 8.26 -1.35
N SER A 199 -7.05 7.96 -0.05
CA SER A 199 -5.90 7.73 0.82
C SER A 199 -5.71 6.25 1.09
N ASP A 200 -4.60 5.69 0.61
CA ASP A 200 -4.18 4.33 0.93
C ASP A 200 -3.27 4.37 2.16
N GLU A 201 -3.83 3.93 3.30
CA GLU A 201 -3.17 3.97 4.59
C GLU A 201 -2.87 2.54 5.13
N VAL A 202 -2.64 1.58 4.24
CA VAL A 202 -2.45 0.16 4.61
C VAL A 202 -1.27 -0.11 5.56
N TYR A 203 -0.34 0.83 5.68
CA TYR A 203 0.82 0.77 6.59
C TYR A 203 0.66 1.64 7.84
N ASP A 204 -0.54 2.15 8.15
CA ASP A 204 -0.83 3.07 9.26
C ASP A 204 -0.33 2.59 10.63
N ARG A 205 -0.26 1.26 10.81
CA ARG A 205 0.21 0.60 12.03
C ARG A 205 1.70 0.25 12.03
N LEU A 206 2.37 0.34 10.89
CA LEU A 206 3.80 0.03 10.76
C LEU A 206 4.63 1.31 10.76
N VAL A 207 4.62 2.00 11.89
CA VAL A 207 5.28 3.29 12.11
C VAL A 207 6.33 3.11 13.21
N TYR A 208 7.53 3.64 12.99
CA TYR A 208 8.66 3.41 13.89
C TYR A 208 8.63 4.33 15.10
N LYS A 209 9.40 3.96 16.12
CA LYS A 209 9.39 4.64 17.41
C LYS A 209 9.73 6.13 17.29
N GLY A 210 8.88 6.96 17.87
CA GLY A 210 9.02 8.41 17.83
C GLY A 210 8.42 9.10 16.60
N GLU A 211 7.95 8.33 15.61
CA GLU A 211 7.25 8.83 14.44
C GLU A 211 5.73 8.81 14.65
N VAL A 212 5.02 9.68 13.97
CA VAL A 212 3.55 9.77 14.05
C VAL A 212 2.94 9.79 12.64
N HIS A 213 2.04 8.85 12.40
CA HIS A 213 1.22 8.87 11.19
C HIS A 213 0.07 9.88 11.33
N HIS A 214 -0.07 10.76 10.35
CA HIS A 214 -1.19 11.71 10.26
C HIS A 214 -2.19 11.22 9.21
N SER A 215 -3.27 10.59 9.68
CA SER A 215 -4.34 10.09 8.81
C SER A 215 -5.21 11.23 8.27
N PHE A 216 -5.64 11.08 7.02
CA PHE A 216 -6.66 11.97 6.43
C PHE A 216 -8.01 11.88 7.14
N LEU A 217 -8.28 10.82 7.92
CA LEU A 217 -9.50 10.72 8.76
C LEU A 217 -9.58 11.81 9.83
N SER A 218 -8.45 12.38 10.25
CA SER A 218 -8.41 13.48 11.21
C SER A 218 -8.89 14.81 10.62
N GLU A 219 -8.96 14.92 9.27
CA GLU A 219 -9.34 16.14 8.55
C GLU A 219 -10.86 16.20 8.30
N LYS A 220 -11.61 16.71 9.27
CA LYS A 220 -13.09 16.71 9.25
C LYS A 220 -13.71 17.42 8.04
N ASN A 221 -13.04 18.43 7.50
CA ASN A 221 -13.52 19.25 6.39
C ASN A 221 -13.54 18.52 5.04
N ILE A 222 -12.76 17.44 4.89
CA ILE A 222 -12.70 16.63 3.66
C ILE A 222 -13.57 15.35 3.75
N LYS A 223 -14.16 15.02 4.89
CA LYS A 223 -14.89 13.76 5.16
C LYS A 223 -15.81 13.35 4.01
N GLU A 224 -16.62 14.28 3.49
CA GLU A 224 -17.59 13.99 2.43
C GLU A 224 -16.93 13.64 1.08
N ARG A 225 -15.64 13.95 0.92
CA ARG A 225 -14.87 13.72 -0.31
C ARG A 225 -13.57 12.93 -0.05
N LEU A 226 -13.52 12.23 1.08
CA LEU A 226 -12.45 11.30 1.43
C LEU A 226 -12.91 9.87 1.16
N VAL A 227 -12.04 9.09 0.53
CA VAL A 227 -12.06 7.64 0.53
C VAL A 227 -10.77 7.16 1.15
N LEU A 228 -10.85 6.63 2.36
CA LEU A 228 -9.70 5.94 2.94
C LEU A 228 -9.79 4.47 2.57
N VAL A 229 -8.67 3.86 2.17
CA VAL A 229 -8.56 2.41 1.98
C VAL A 229 -7.49 1.85 2.93
N ASN A 230 -7.82 0.74 3.59
CA ASN A 230 -6.94 0.07 4.54
C ASN A 230 -7.30 -1.43 4.62
N GLY A 231 -6.58 -2.20 5.43
CA GLY A 231 -6.84 -3.63 5.59
C GLY A 231 -5.81 -4.32 6.46
N TYR A 232 -5.96 -5.61 6.58
CA TYR A 232 -5.21 -6.42 7.55
C TYR A 232 -3.95 -7.08 6.95
N SER A 233 -3.72 -6.87 5.65
CA SER A 233 -2.60 -7.49 4.93
C SER A 233 -1.24 -7.22 5.55
N LYS A 234 -1.04 -6.01 6.10
CA LYS A 234 0.28 -5.58 6.62
C LYS A 234 0.33 -5.60 8.14
N SER A 235 -0.72 -5.15 8.80
CA SER A 235 -0.79 -5.15 10.27
C SER A 235 -0.96 -6.53 10.89
N HIS A 236 -1.55 -7.50 10.18
CA HIS A 236 -1.85 -8.84 10.68
C HIS A 236 -1.31 -9.97 9.80
N ALA A 237 -0.39 -9.68 8.88
CA ALA A 237 0.18 -10.64 7.92
C ALA A 237 -0.87 -11.43 7.11
N MET A 238 -1.99 -10.79 6.78
CA MET A 238 -3.13 -11.42 6.10
C MET A 238 -3.13 -11.20 4.58
N THR A 239 -1.96 -11.14 3.94
CA THR A 239 -1.84 -10.87 2.49
C THR A 239 -2.61 -11.89 1.65
N GLY A 240 -2.52 -13.18 2.00
CA GLY A 240 -3.20 -14.29 1.33
C GLY A 240 -4.70 -14.40 1.65
N PHE A 241 -5.16 -13.79 2.74
CA PHE A 241 -6.59 -13.82 3.13
C PHE A 241 -7.46 -12.90 2.29
N ARG A 242 -6.86 -11.95 1.60
CA ARG A 242 -7.58 -11.01 0.74
C ARG A 242 -8.71 -10.28 1.46
N LEU A 243 -8.37 -9.52 2.51
CA LEU A 243 -9.36 -8.77 3.29
C LEU A 243 -8.88 -7.34 3.56
N GLY A 244 -9.70 -6.39 3.20
CA GLY A 244 -9.49 -4.96 3.40
C GLY A 244 -10.83 -4.22 3.48
N TYR A 245 -10.76 -2.92 3.60
CA TYR A 245 -11.94 -2.08 3.71
C TYR A 245 -11.67 -0.67 3.16
N SER A 246 -12.75 0.06 2.95
CA SER A 246 -12.71 1.51 2.72
C SER A 246 -13.70 2.22 3.64
N LEU A 247 -13.37 3.47 3.96
CA LEU A 247 -14.27 4.44 4.59
C LEU A 247 -14.54 5.56 3.60
N ALA A 248 -15.80 5.90 3.40
CA ALA A 248 -16.21 7.01 2.55
C ALA A 248 -17.61 7.50 2.96
N ASN A 249 -18.08 8.59 2.36
CA ASN A 249 -19.45 9.02 2.59
C ASN A 249 -20.46 7.92 2.21
N LYS A 250 -21.56 7.85 2.93
CA LYS A 250 -22.58 6.81 2.81
C LYS A 250 -23.12 6.62 1.37
N LYS A 251 -23.21 7.70 0.57
CA LYS A 251 -23.71 7.63 -0.81
C LYS A 251 -22.74 6.88 -1.71
N LEU A 252 -21.45 7.16 -1.57
CA LEU A 252 -20.39 6.47 -2.34
C LEU A 252 -20.27 5.02 -1.90
N VAL A 253 -20.26 4.73 -0.60
CA VAL A 253 -20.24 3.35 -0.08
C VAL A 253 -21.40 2.52 -0.62
N LYS A 254 -22.62 3.10 -0.71
CA LYS A 254 -23.76 2.42 -1.32
C LYS A 254 -23.53 2.09 -2.81
N LYS A 255 -22.92 3.00 -3.58
CA LYS A 255 -22.56 2.73 -4.98
C LYS A 255 -21.50 1.62 -5.09
N MET A 256 -20.45 1.68 -4.24
CA MET A 256 -19.41 0.65 -4.19
C MET A 256 -19.98 -0.72 -3.82
N ALA A 257 -20.93 -0.79 -2.88
CA ALA A 257 -21.60 -2.03 -2.51
C ALA A 257 -22.43 -2.61 -3.67
N LEU A 258 -23.11 -1.78 -4.45
CA LEU A 258 -23.81 -2.20 -5.67
C LEU A 258 -22.84 -2.67 -6.75
N PHE A 259 -21.71 -2.00 -6.92
CA PHE A 259 -20.65 -2.43 -7.85
C PHE A 259 -20.07 -3.79 -7.42
N ALA A 260 -19.77 -3.96 -6.14
CA ALA A 260 -19.29 -5.24 -5.59
C ALA A 260 -20.32 -6.36 -5.75
N GLN A 261 -21.61 -6.07 -5.59
CA GLN A 261 -22.69 -7.03 -5.82
C GLN A 261 -22.67 -7.60 -7.24
N GLN A 262 -22.33 -6.79 -8.25
CA GLN A 262 -22.31 -7.21 -9.65
C GLN A 262 -20.97 -7.83 -10.08
N THR A 263 -19.91 -7.66 -9.29
CA THR A 263 -18.57 -8.15 -9.66
C THR A 263 -18.13 -9.35 -8.84
N ILE A 264 -18.31 -9.33 -7.52
CA ILE A 264 -17.83 -10.35 -6.58
C ILE A 264 -18.92 -10.89 -5.66
N THR A 265 -20.14 -10.37 -5.72
CA THR A 265 -21.27 -10.62 -4.82
C THR A 265 -21.00 -10.08 -3.42
N ASN A 266 -20.04 -10.62 -2.68
CA ASN A 266 -19.57 -10.18 -1.38
C ASN A 266 -18.15 -10.69 -1.11
N THR A 267 -17.45 -10.06 -0.16
CA THR A 267 -16.18 -10.57 0.38
C THR A 267 -16.43 -11.80 1.24
N SER A 268 -15.49 -12.76 1.26
CA SER A 268 -15.61 -14.03 1.99
C SER A 268 -16.13 -13.86 3.41
N THR A 269 -17.28 -14.46 3.70
CA THR A 269 -17.99 -14.31 4.98
C THR A 269 -17.18 -14.83 6.17
N PRO A 270 -16.59 -16.06 6.14
CA PRO A 270 -15.81 -16.56 7.27
C PRO A 270 -14.61 -15.66 7.61
N LEU A 271 -13.95 -15.09 6.60
CA LEU A 271 -12.80 -14.21 6.80
C LEU A 271 -13.19 -12.91 7.51
N GLN A 272 -14.39 -12.40 7.24
CA GLN A 272 -14.90 -11.20 7.92
C GLN A 272 -15.13 -11.45 9.41
N TYR A 273 -15.63 -12.65 9.79
CA TYR A 273 -15.76 -13.03 11.20
C TYR A 273 -14.39 -13.21 11.88
N GLY A 274 -13.40 -13.76 11.17
CA GLY A 274 -12.03 -13.79 11.68
C GLY A 274 -11.44 -12.39 11.92
N ALA A 275 -11.67 -11.46 10.99
CA ALA A 275 -11.23 -10.08 11.16
C ALA A 275 -11.97 -9.36 12.30
N LEU A 276 -13.22 -9.73 12.59
CA LEU A 276 -13.96 -9.19 13.73
C LEU A 276 -13.26 -9.50 15.07
N GLU A 277 -12.56 -10.63 15.18
CA GLU A 277 -11.80 -10.96 16.39
C GLU A 277 -10.64 -9.97 16.63
N ILE A 278 -10.09 -9.34 15.58
CA ILE A 278 -9.03 -8.33 15.72
C ILE A 278 -9.46 -7.19 16.66
N TYR A 279 -10.73 -6.80 16.59
CA TYR A 279 -11.28 -5.67 17.40
C TYR A 279 -11.67 -6.09 18.83
N LYS A 280 -11.58 -7.38 19.15
CA LYS A 280 -11.83 -7.93 20.49
C LYS A 280 -10.53 -8.19 21.26
N HIS A 281 -9.39 -8.09 20.59
CA HIS A 281 -8.08 -8.35 21.15
C HIS A 281 -7.19 -7.11 21.08
N PRO A 282 -6.26 -6.93 22.01
CA PRO A 282 -5.24 -5.88 21.92
C PRO A 282 -4.37 -6.08 20.67
N TRP A 283 -3.85 -4.99 20.13
CA TRP A 283 -2.91 -5.02 19.01
C TRP A 283 -1.45 -5.15 19.47
N ASP A 284 -1.23 -5.90 20.53
CA ASP A 284 0.07 -6.02 21.24
C ASP A 284 1.18 -6.62 20.38
N HIS A 285 0.85 -7.28 19.28
CA HIS A 285 1.82 -7.83 18.33
C HIS A 285 2.47 -6.76 17.42
N ILE A 286 1.86 -5.59 17.29
CA ILE A 286 2.32 -4.54 16.37
C ILE A 286 3.60 -3.90 16.87
N GLU A 287 3.64 -3.46 18.13
CA GLU A 287 4.81 -2.77 18.69
C GLU A 287 6.07 -3.64 18.64
N PRO A 288 6.09 -4.90 19.13
CA PRO A 288 7.25 -5.78 18.98
C PRO A 288 7.64 -6.05 17.52
N TYR A 289 6.68 -6.11 16.61
CA TYR A 289 7.00 -6.27 15.20
C TYR A 289 7.64 -5.03 14.61
N CYS A 290 7.14 -3.84 14.92
CA CYS A 290 7.77 -2.57 14.51
C CYS A 290 9.18 -2.43 15.08
N GLU A 291 9.42 -2.77 16.36
CA GLU A 291 10.76 -2.78 16.96
C GLU A 291 11.71 -3.72 16.20
N SER A 292 11.25 -4.93 15.89
CA SER A 292 12.03 -5.89 15.10
C SER A 292 12.33 -5.40 13.68
N LEU A 293 11.36 -4.73 13.02
CA LEU A 293 11.57 -4.12 11.71
C LEU A 293 12.57 -2.96 11.78
N GLU A 294 12.49 -2.12 12.82
CA GLU A 294 13.39 -0.99 13.03
C GLU A 294 14.84 -1.44 13.26
N GLU A 295 15.05 -2.51 14.04
CA GLU A 295 16.37 -3.15 14.22
C GLU A 295 16.93 -3.62 12.87
N ARG A 296 16.16 -4.38 12.10
CA ARG A 296 16.54 -4.89 10.77
C ARG A 296 16.80 -3.75 9.77
N MET A 297 15.97 -2.73 9.81
CA MET A 297 16.10 -1.55 8.96
C MET A 297 17.37 -0.78 9.27
N THR A 298 17.69 -0.60 10.55
CA THR A 298 18.90 0.07 11.01
C THR A 298 20.14 -0.71 10.60
N TYR A 299 20.14 -2.03 10.77
CA TYR A 299 21.23 -2.89 10.31
C TYR A 299 21.41 -2.74 8.80
N PHE A 300 20.36 -2.94 8.01
CA PHE A 300 20.43 -2.88 6.56
C PHE A 300 20.89 -1.50 6.07
N HIS A 301 20.39 -0.43 6.67
CA HIS A 301 20.81 0.95 6.38
C HIS A 301 22.30 1.16 6.59
N ASN A 302 22.82 0.74 7.73
CA ASN A 302 24.23 0.93 8.09
C ASN A 302 25.16 0.17 7.15
N GLU A 303 24.78 -1.04 6.74
CA GLU A 303 25.61 -1.86 5.89
C GLU A 303 25.53 -1.45 4.41
N ILE A 304 24.34 -1.28 3.84
CA ILE A 304 24.20 -0.97 2.42
C ILE A 304 24.80 0.38 2.04
N ASN A 305 24.78 1.37 2.95
CA ASN A 305 25.38 2.68 2.70
C ASN A 305 26.92 2.68 2.68
N LYS A 306 27.58 1.58 3.08
CA LYS A 306 29.03 1.40 2.88
C LYS A 306 29.39 1.10 1.44
N HIS A 307 28.43 0.56 0.67
CA HIS A 307 28.63 0.25 -0.73
C HIS A 307 28.78 1.54 -1.57
N PRO A 308 29.73 1.61 -2.54
CA PRO A 308 29.98 2.83 -3.30
C PRO A 308 28.78 3.28 -4.15
N TYR A 309 27.97 2.35 -4.65
CA TYR A 309 26.85 2.64 -5.56
C TYR A 309 25.51 2.88 -4.87
N PHE A 310 25.36 2.45 -3.61
CA PHE A 310 24.07 2.43 -2.92
C PHE A 310 24.01 3.47 -1.81
N LYS A 311 23.02 4.34 -1.87
CA LYS A 311 22.75 5.33 -0.82
C LYS A 311 21.27 5.37 -0.52
N GLY A 312 20.91 5.16 0.72
CA GLY A 312 19.53 5.21 1.19
C GLY A 312 19.39 6.05 2.46
N ARG A 313 18.18 6.52 2.72
CA ARG A 313 17.80 7.18 3.97
C ARG A 313 17.11 6.18 4.87
N LEU A 314 17.23 6.32 6.17
CA LEU A 314 16.51 5.50 7.11
C LEU A 314 15.01 5.78 6.99
N PRO A 315 14.18 4.78 6.67
CA PRO A 315 12.74 4.95 6.59
C PRO A 315 12.12 5.20 7.98
N ARG A 316 10.94 5.82 8.00
CA ARG A 316 10.20 6.13 9.22
C ARG A 316 9.03 5.17 9.46
N CYS A 317 8.74 4.30 8.49
CA CYS A 317 7.56 3.43 8.50
C CYS A 317 7.69 2.29 7.49
N SER A 318 6.71 1.38 7.49
CA SER A 318 6.61 0.21 6.60
C SER A 318 7.83 -0.73 6.73
N PHE A 319 8.08 -1.54 5.74
CA PHE A 319 9.24 -2.44 5.70
C PHE A 319 10.00 -2.33 4.37
N TYR A 320 9.92 -1.17 3.73
CA TYR A 320 10.65 -0.92 2.48
C TYR A 320 11.83 -0.01 2.71
N TYR A 321 12.92 -0.37 2.04
CA TYR A 321 14.13 0.42 2.02
C TYR A 321 14.38 0.93 0.60
N TRP A 322 14.44 2.25 0.44
CA TRP A 322 14.55 2.95 -0.83
C TRP A 322 15.98 3.42 -1.06
N VAL A 323 16.62 2.93 -2.12
CA VAL A 323 18.06 3.09 -2.37
C VAL A 323 18.28 3.87 -3.65
N ASN A 324 18.98 4.99 -3.56
CA ASN A 324 19.53 5.70 -4.71
C ASN A 324 20.74 4.94 -5.26
N ILE A 325 20.77 4.76 -6.58
CA ILE A 325 21.82 4.02 -7.32
C ILE A 325 22.54 4.92 -8.33
N GLU A 326 22.34 6.22 -8.30
CA GLU A 326 22.89 7.18 -9.27
C GLU A 326 24.43 7.05 -9.42
N ALA A 327 25.13 6.79 -8.31
CA ALA A 327 26.58 6.59 -8.31
C ALA A 327 27.05 5.36 -9.13
N SER A 328 26.14 4.46 -9.50
CA SER A 328 26.44 3.31 -10.38
C SER A 328 26.52 3.72 -11.87
N GLY A 329 25.94 4.87 -12.23
CA GLY A 329 25.79 5.29 -13.62
C GLY A 329 24.79 4.46 -14.44
N LYS A 330 24.01 3.58 -13.79
CA LYS A 330 23.07 2.65 -14.43
C LYS A 330 21.63 2.94 -14.06
N LYS A 331 20.70 2.40 -14.85
CA LYS A 331 19.27 2.44 -14.62
C LYS A 331 18.80 1.34 -13.67
N SER A 332 17.62 1.54 -13.06
CA SER A 332 17.10 0.65 -12.03
C SER A 332 16.91 -0.80 -12.48
N VAL A 333 16.45 -1.02 -13.73
CA VAL A 333 16.28 -2.36 -14.29
C VAL A 333 17.64 -3.03 -14.47
N GLU A 334 18.64 -2.33 -15.03
CA GLU A 334 19.98 -2.85 -15.24
C GLU A 334 20.64 -3.30 -13.92
N ILE A 335 20.51 -2.49 -12.87
CA ILE A 335 21.03 -2.84 -11.53
C ILE A 335 20.30 -4.04 -10.94
N CYS A 336 18.97 -4.13 -11.09
CA CYS A 336 18.22 -5.28 -10.57
C CYS A 336 18.58 -6.57 -11.30
N ASP A 337 18.74 -6.54 -12.63
CA ASP A 337 19.18 -7.68 -13.43
C ASP A 337 20.58 -8.12 -13.01
N GLU A 338 21.53 -7.19 -12.89
CA GLU A 338 22.88 -7.51 -12.47
C GLU A 338 22.98 -8.02 -11.01
N LEU A 339 22.19 -7.48 -10.08
CA LEU A 339 22.12 -7.98 -8.70
C LEU A 339 21.64 -9.44 -8.68
N LEU A 340 20.62 -9.75 -9.49
CA LEU A 340 20.12 -11.10 -9.59
C LEU A 340 21.17 -12.03 -10.23
N ASP A 341 21.74 -11.64 -11.36
CA ASP A 341 22.64 -12.51 -12.15
C ASP A 341 24.00 -12.73 -11.48
N LYS A 342 24.62 -11.64 -10.95
CA LYS A 342 25.99 -11.70 -10.42
C LYS A 342 26.06 -12.17 -8.97
N VAL A 343 25.07 -11.79 -8.14
CA VAL A 343 25.13 -12.05 -6.70
C VAL A 343 23.88 -12.74 -6.14
N GLY A 344 22.87 -13.03 -6.97
CA GLY A 344 21.68 -13.77 -6.57
C GLY A 344 20.82 -13.01 -5.55
N VAL A 345 20.74 -11.68 -5.66
CA VAL A 345 19.87 -10.83 -4.81
C VAL A 345 18.81 -10.17 -5.67
N VAL A 346 17.55 -10.28 -5.26
CA VAL A 346 16.39 -9.72 -6.00
C VAL A 346 15.90 -8.45 -5.33
N ALA A 347 15.84 -7.38 -6.10
CA ALA A 347 15.26 -6.08 -5.72
C ALA A 347 14.14 -5.68 -6.69
N THR A 348 13.43 -4.60 -6.40
CA THR A 348 12.42 -4.03 -7.32
C THR A 348 12.96 -2.76 -7.96
N PRO A 349 12.92 -2.64 -9.31
CA PRO A 349 13.37 -1.44 -10.00
C PRO A 349 12.53 -0.21 -9.66
N GLY A 350 13.17 0.93 -9.46
CA GLY A 350 12.51 2.18 -9.08
C GLY A 350 11.61 2.76 -10.15
N VAL A 351 11.94 2.56 -11.43
CA VAL A 351 11.10 2.99 -12.56
C VAL A 351 9.65 2.47 -12.46
N THR A 352 9.45 1.36 -11.77
CA THR A 352 8.13 0.76 -11.50
C THR A 352 7.20 1.69 -10.68
N PHE A 353 7.78 2.60 -9.92
CA PHE A 353 7.07 3.50 -9.01
C PHE A 353 7.00 4.95 -9.53
N GLY A 354 7.41 5.15 -10.79
CA GLY A 354 7.42 6.44 -11.49
C GLY A 354 8.74 6.66 -12.25
N GLU A 355 8.66 7.29 -13.42
CA GLU A 355 9.80 7.49 -14.32
C GLU A 355 10.96 8.28 -13.70
N LYS A 356 10.64 9.27 -12.83
CA LYS A 356 11.65 10.05 -12.09
C LYS A 356 12.60 9.15 -11.29
N TRP A 357 12.12 8.01 -10.84
CA TRP A 357 12.81 7.15 -9.86
C TRP A 357 13.62 6.02 -10.50
N ASP A 358 13.95 6.13 -11.78
CA ASP A 358 14.75 5.13 -12.49
C ASP A 358 16.23 5.07 -12.02
N ASN A 359 16.62 5.97 -11.13
CA ASN A 359 17.89 5.95 -10.40
C ASN A 359 17.75 5.44 -8.95
N TYR A 360 16.66 4.69 -8.65
CA TYR A 360 16.41 4.07 -7.36
C TYR A 360 16.07 2.59 -7.51
N ILE A 361 16.25 1.82 -6.44
CA ILE A 361 15.74 0.45 -6.29
C ILE A 361 15.10 0.29 -4.92
N ARG A 362 14.14 -0.66 -4.77
CA ARG A 362 13.48 -0.95 -3.51
C ARG A 362 13.87 -2.35 -3.02
N PHE A 363 14.24 -2.44 -1.73
CA PHE A 363 14.32 -3.69 -0.99
C PHE A 363 13.18 -3.81 0.00
N SER A 364 12.69 -5.03 0.23
CA SER A 364 11.81 -5.38 1.35
C SER A 364 12.66 -5.90 2.50
N ILE A 365 12.49 -5.34 3.70
CA ILE A 365 13.21 -5.73 4.91
C ILE A 365 12.37 -6.70 5.77
N ALA A 366 11.17 -7.06 5.31
CA ALA A 366 10.32 -8.05 5.94
C ALA A 366 10.86 -9.48 5.71
N SER A 367 12.07 -9.73 6.24
CA SER A 367 12.77 -11.01 6.21
C SER A 367 13.58 -11.16 7.48
N SER A 368 13.97 -12.40 7.85
CA SER A 368 14.80 -12.60 9.04
C SER A 368 16.15 -11.88 8.94
N MET A 369 16.72 -11.55 10.09
CA MET A 369 18.06 -10.91 10.16
C MET A 369 19.12 -11.73 9.42
N ASP A 370 19.04 -13.06 9.46
CA ASP A 370 20.01 -13.95 8.77
C ASP A 370 19.90 -13.82 7.24
N VAL A 371 18.67 -13.69 6.72
CA VAL A 371 18.43 -13.45 5.28
C VAL A 371 18.98 -12.09 4.87
N LEU A 372 18.78 -11.06 5.70
CA LEU A 372 19.30 -9.72 5.42
C LEU A 372 20.83 -9.67 5.47
N LYS A 373 21.46 -10.34 6.43
CA LYS A 373 22.92 -10.48 6.49
C LYS A 373 23.46 -11.17 5.24
N LYS A 374 22.83 -12.28 4.84
CA LYS A 374 23.19 -13.00 3.60
C LYS A 374 23.05 -12.12 2.36
N ALA A 375 22.00 -11.27 2.29
CA ALA A 375 21.84 -10.32 1.20
C ALA A 375 22.98 -9.28 1.18
N ILE A 376 23.32 -8.70 2.32
CA ILE A 376 24.39 -7.71 2.45
C ILE A 376 25.74 -8.32 2.06
N ASP A 377 26.10 -9.51 2.58
CA ASP A 377 27.35 -10.21 2.23
C ASP A 377 27.53 -10.46 0.72
N ARG A 378 26.40 -10.60 0.00
CA ARG A 378 26.37 -10.73 -1.45
C ARG A 378 26.48 -9.39 -2.16
N ILE A 379 25.73 -8.40 -1.70
CA ILE A 379 25.76 -7.04 -2.24
C ILE A 379 27.16 -6.43 -2.12
N GLU A 380 27.88 -6.71 -1.03
CA GLU A 380 29.29 -6.27 -0.88
C GLU A 380 30.23 -6.75 -1.99
N LYS A 381 29.91 -7.87 -2.60
CA LYS A 381 30.69 -8.46 -3.72
C LYS A 381 30.26 -7.90 -5.08
N PHE A 382 29.18 -7.17 -5.14
CA PHE A 382 28.66 -6.54 -6.36
C PHE A 382 29.61 -5.42 -6.81
N ARG A 383 30.02 -5.46 -8.12
CA ARG A 383 30.92 -4.47 -8.73
C ARG A 383 30.42 -4.09 -10.13
#